data_5a51960371214ba5aab09d544238b100
#
_entry.id   5a51960371214ba5aab09d544238b100
#
_cell.length_a   1.000
_cell.length_b   1.000
_cell.length_c   1.000
_cell.angle_alpha   90.00
_cell.angle_beta   90.00
_cell.angle_gamma   90.00
#
_symmetry.space_group_name_H-M   'P 1'
#
loop_
_entity.id
_entity.type
_entity.pdbx_description
1 polymer ?
#
loop_
_entity_poly.entity_id
_entity_poly.type
_entity_poly.pdbx_seq_one_letter_code
_entity_poly.pdbx_strand_id
1 'polypeptide(L)'
;HIPNVIPTNAAVSKDNDKVTIYLNEDEAGHSMHVTGTKSVQVNSTSLQTIFDSNGIEHCDFLKVDCEGEEYTIMDSLPSGHYDKIRKMCIEYHFVDTNPHLLKALIQKLESYSFEIKTRKILPDIGFLYAKKNS
;
A
#
# COMPACT_ATOMS: atom_id res chain seq x y z
N HIS A 1 12.18 -6.57 21.61
CA HIS A 1 10.84 -5.96 21.78
C HIS A 1 10.98 -4.43 21.66
N ILE A 2 10.35 -3.84 20.66
CA ILE A 2 10.28 -2.38 20.51
C ILE A 2 8.94 -1.96 21.14
N PRO A 3 8.93 -1.15 22.19
CA PRO A 3 7.68 -0.72 22.82
C PRO A 3 6.83 0.07 21.81
N ASN A 4 5.52 -0.14 21.85
CA ASN A 4 4.52 0.49 20.97
C ASN A 4 4.56 0.06 19.48
N VAL A 5 5.19 -1.09 19.17
CA VAL A 5 5.12 -1.70 17.84
C VAL A 5 4.37 -3.03 17.93
N ILE A 6 3.38 -3.19 17.06
CA ILE A 6 2.60 -4.43 16.92
C ILE A 6 2.95 -5.04 15.57
N PRO A 7 3.91 -6.00 15.52
CA PRO A 7 4.25 -6.67 14.28
C PRO A 7 3.17 -7.69 13.91
N THR A 8 2.81 -7.75 12.62
CA THR A 8 1.88 -8.75 12.08
C THR A 8 2.56 -9.49 10.93
N ASN A 9 2.64 -10.83 11.04
CA ASN A 9 3.21 -11.66 9.99
C ASN A 9 2.14 -12.03 8.95
N ALA A 10 1.84 -11.09 8.06
CA ALA A 10 0.90 -11.25 6.95
C ALA A 10 1.28 -10.32 5.79
N ALA A 11 0.95 -10.72 4.58
CA ALA A 11 0.97 -9.80 3.45
C ALA A 11 -0.25 -8.86 3.54
N VAL A 12 -0.10 -7.62 3.09
CA VAL A 12 -1.24 -6.71 2.95
C VAL A 12 -1.73 -6.77 1.50
N SER A 13 -3.03 -7.03 1.32
CA SER A 13 -3.68 -7.07 0.01
C SER A 13 -5.14 -6.59 0.14
N LYS A 14 -5.95 -6.80 -0.89
CA LYS A 14 -7.37 -6.41 -0.84
C LYS A 14 -8.22 -7.28 0.11
N ASP A 15 -7.83 -8.54 0.34
CA ASP A 15 -8.62 -9.55 1.03
C ASP A 15 -7.86 -10.22 2.18
N ASN A 16 -8.63 -10.83 3.09
CA ASN A 16 -8.13 -11.67 4.18
C ASN A 16 -8.13 -13.14 3.73
N ASP A 17 -7.17 -13.54 2.92
CA ASP A 17 -7.07 -14.90 2.39
C ASP A 17 -5.58 -15.31 2.36
N LYS A 18 -5.21 -16.15 1.43
CA LYS A 18 -3.82 -16.51 1.12
C LYS A 18 -3.40 -15.89 -0.20
N VAL A 19 -2.21 -15.34 -0.20
CA VAL A 19 -1.58 -14.82 -1.41
C VAL A 19 -0.28 -15.57 -1.68
N THR A 20 0.07 -15.66 -2.96
CA THR A 20 1.34 -16.22 -3.38
C THR A 20 2.35 -15.10 -3.57
N ILE A 21 3.45 -15.16 -2.85
CA ILE A 21 4.59 -14.27 -3.02
C ILE A 21 5.65 -15.01 -3.82
N TYR A 22 6.13 -14.40 -4.89
CA TYR A 22 7.25 -14.90 -5.69
C TYR A 22 8.55 -14.36 -5.12
N LEU A 23 9.49 -15.28 -4.86
CA LEU A 23 10.78 -14.97 -4.28
C LEU A 23 11.77 -14.74 -5.42
N ASN A 24 12.40 -13.59 -5.45
CA ASN A 24 13.51 -13.30 -6.33
C ASN A 24 14.82 -13.68 -5.66
N GLU A 25 15.87 -13.95 -6.44
CA GLU A 25 17.19 -14.27 -5.91
C GLU A 25 17.83 -13.11 -5.16
N ASP A 26 17.51 -11.88 -5.56
CA ASP A 26 17.84 -10.68 -4.80
C ASP A 26 16.80 -10.49 -3.68
N GLU A 27 17.26 -10.35 -2.44
CA GLU A 27 16.41 -10.21 -1.23
C GLU A 27 15.50 -8.97 -1.26
N ALA A 28 15.78 -8.01 -2.13
CA ALA A 28 14.94 -6.84 -2.38
C ALA A 28 14.02 -7.09 -3.58
N GLY A 29 12.72 -7.02 -3.39
CA GLY A 29 11.74 -7.09 -4.50
C GLY A 29 10.93 -8.39 -4.58
N HIS A 30 10.65 -9.03 -3.44
CA HIS A 30 9.65 -10.10 -3.40
C HIS A 30 8.25 -9.51 -3.67
N SER A 31 7.55 -10.05 -4.65
CA SER A 31 6.32 -9.44 -5.15
C SER A 31 5.26 -10.49 -5.49
N MET A 32 3.99 -10.09 -5.45
CA MET A 32 2.88 -10.85 -6.00
C MET A 32 2.75 -10.69 -7.52
N HIS A 33 3.41 -9.71 -8.12
CA HIS A 33 3.27 -9.32 -9.52
C HIS A 33 4.42 -9.77 -10.41
N VAL A 34 5.58 -10.06 -9.85
CA VAL A 34 6.76 -10.51 -10.59
C VAL A 34 6.98 -12.00 -10.34
N THR A 35 6.96 -12.81 -11.40
CA THR A 35 7.17 -14.25 -11.31
C THR A 35 8.64 -14.57 -11.04
N GLY A 36 8.90 -15.16 -9.89
CA GLY A 36 10.22 -15.71 -9.50
C GLY A 36 10.30 -17.23 -9.71
N THR A 37 11.49 -17.79 -9.51
CA THR A 37 11.75 -19.22 -9.60
C THR A 37 11.16 -20.02 -8.43
N LYS A 38 10.90 -19.37 -7.31
CA LYS A 38 10.28 -19.94 -6.11
C LYS A 38 9.09 -19.09 -5.67
N SER A 39 8.12 -19.74 -5.05
CA SER A 39 6.97 -19.02 -4.48
C SER A 39 6.61 -19.60 -3.11
N VAL A 40 5.98 -18.77 -2.28
CA VAL A 40 5.47 -19.13 -0.97
C VAL A 40 4.05 -18.62 -0.81
N GLN A 41 3.18 -19.41 -0.21
CA GLN A 41 1.85 -18.95 0.20
C GLN A 41 1.94 -18.37 1.62
N VAL A 42 1.42 -17.15 1.78
CA VAL A 42 1.33 -16.47 3.07
C VAL A 42 -0.10 -16.03 3.32
N ASN A 43 -0.45 -15.87 4.60
CA ASN A 43 -1.72 -15.25 4.94
C ASN A 43 -1.72 -13.78 4.51
N SER A 44 -2.83 -13.30 4.00
CA SER A 44 -3.04 -11.88 3.71
C SER A 44 -4.04 -11.26 4.66
N THR A 45 -3.96 -9.96 4.79
CA THR A 45 -4.91 -9.12 5.51
C THR A 45 -5.17 -7.86 4.72
N SER A 46 -6.39 -7.33 4.78
CA SER A 46 -6.70 -6.05 4.16
C SER A 46 -6.34 -4.88 5.07
N LEU A 47 -6.09 -3.72 4.48
CA LEU A 47 -5.86 -2.50 5.24
C LEU A 47 -7.10 -2.15 6.09
N GLN A 48 -8.31 -2.39 5.58
CA GLN A 48 -9.54 -2.27 6.36
C GLN A 48 -9.49 -3.12 7.63
N THR A 49 -9.15 -4.40 7.50
CA THR A 49 -9.07 -5.31 8.66
C THR A 49 -8.04 -4.84 9.69
N ILE A 50 -6.91 -4.29 9.24
CA ILE A 50 -5.91 -3.72 10.15
C ILE A 50 -6.51 -2.56 10.96
N PHE A 51 -7.24 -1.66 10.33
CA PHE A 51 -7.91 -0.55 11.02
C PHE A 51 -8.97 -1.05 11.99
N ASP A 52 -9.86 -1.91 11.53
CA ASP A 52 -11.03 -2.33 12.29
C ASP A 52 -10.65 -3.22 13.49
N SER A 53 -9.77 -4.22 13.30
CA SER A 53 -9.36 -5.13 14.36
C SER A 53 -8.49 -4.48 15.44
N ASN A 54 -7.81 -3.39 15.12
CA ASN A 54 -7.01 -2.64 16.08
C ASN A 54 -7.72 -1.39 16.63
N GLY A 55 -8.98 -1.15 16.24
CA GLY A 55 -9.75 0.01 16.68
C GLY A 55 -9.11 1.34 16.28
N ILE A 56 -8.47 1.41 15.08
CA ILE A 56 -7.78 2.62 14.63
C ILE A 56 -8.83 3.63 14.14
N GLU A 57 -9.11 4.63 14.97
CA GLU A 57 -9.98 5.75 14.61
C GLU A 57 -9.18 6.96 14.07
N HIS A 58 -7.88 6.98 14.30
CA HIS A 58 -7.00 8.04 13.83
C HIS A 58 -5.64 7.49 13.44
N CYS A 59 -5.21 7.78 12.21
CA CYS A 59 -3.92 7.39 11.65
C CYS A 59 -3.14 8.66 11.26
N ASP A 60 -2.15 9.03 12.06
CA ASP A 60 -1.32 10.21 11.79
C ASP A 60 -0.49 10.06 10.52
N PHE A 61 0.00 8.86 10.26
CA PHE A 61 0.83 8.56 9.11
C PHE A 61 0.71 7.11 8.67
N LEU A 62 0.36 6.90 7.40
CA LEU A 62 0.33 5.60 6.73
C LEU A 62 1.50 5.51 5.74
N LYS A 63 2.42 4.56 5.90
CA LYS A 63 3.39 4.18 4.87
C LYS A 63 2.89 2.94 4.15
N VAL A 64 2.88 2.98 2.83
CA VAL A 64 2.58 1.82 1.96
C VAL A 64 3.76 1.61 1.03
N ASP A 65 4.26 0.38 0.97
CA ASP A 65 5.39 -0.04 0.18
C ASP A 65 5.25 -1.56 -0.03
N CYS A 66 4.56 -1.95 -1.08
CA CYS A 66 4.07 -3.31 -1.29
C CYS A 66 4.36 -3.85 -2.69
N GLU A 67 5.42 -3.37 -3.34
CA GLU A 67 5.99 -3.91 -4.58
C GLU A 67 4.94 -4.13 -5.69
N GLY A 68 4.03 -3.15 -5.86
CA GLY A 68 3.00 -3.14 -6.89
C GLY A 68 1.57 -3.40 -6.38
N GLU A 69 1.39 -3.86 -5.13
CA GLU A 69 0.05 -4.10 -4.57
C GLU A 69 -0.60 -2.83 -3.98
N GLU A 70 0.13 -1.73 -3.88
CA GLU A 70 -0.33 -0.47 -3.30
C GLU A 70 -1.60 0.07 -3.97
N TYR A 71 -1.76 -0.11 -5.27
CA TYR A 71 -2.96 0.32 -6.00
C TYR A 71 -4.20 -0.49 -5.57
N THR A 72 -4.05 -1.81 -5.50
CA THR A 72 -5.12 -2.74 -5.09
C THR A 72 -5.51 -2.50 -3.62
N ILE A 73 -4.52 -2.31 -2.74
CA ILE A 73 -4.72 -2.02 -1.31
C ILE A 73 -5.52 -0.73 -1.16
N MET A 74 -5.08 0.34 -1.81
CA MET A 74 -5.76 1.63 -1.71
C MET A 74 -7.11 1.64 -2.42
N ASP A 75 -7.27 0.86 -3.50
CA ASP A 75 -8.56 0.78 -4.18
C ASP A 75 -9.62 0.04 -3.35
N SER A 76 -9.22 -0.99 -2.63
CA SER A 76 -10.11 -1.80 -1.79
C SER A 76 -10.50 -1.14 -0.45
N LEU A 77 -9.79 -0.11 -0.02
CA LEU A 77 -10.07 0.57 1.26
C LEU A 77 -11.42 1.31 1.19
N PRO A 78 -12.38 1.02 2.11
CA PRO A 78 -13.67 1.71 2.13
C PRO A 78 -13.54 3.21 2.39
N SER A 79 -14.45 3.99 1.83
CA SER A 79 -14.44 5.46 1.87
C SER A 79 -14.26 6.06 3.27
N GLY A 80 -14.98 5.56 4.27
CA GLY A 80 -14.90 6.05 5.64
C GLY A 80 -13.53 5.87 6.31
N HIS A 81 -12.66 4.98 5.81
CA HIS A 81 -11.31 4.80 6.34
C HIS A 81 -10.35 5.89 5.89
N TYR A 82 -10.60 6.48 4.70
CA TYR A 82 -9.80 7.63 4.26
C TYR A 82 -9.92 8.84 5.19
N ASP A 83 -11.06 8.98 5.86
CA ASP A 83 -11.27 10.07 6.83
C ASP A 83 -10.46 9.90 8.11
N LYS A 84 -10.06 8.68 8.43
CA LYS A 84 -9.21 8.37 9.57
C LYS A 84 -7.73 8.68 9.32
N ILE A 85 -7.30 8.86 8.05
CA ILE A 85 -5.90 9.03 7.70
C ILE A 85 -5.56 10.51 7.51
N ARG A 86 -4.53 10.98 8.23
CA ARG A 86 -4.06 12.37 8.15
C ARG A 86 -3.02 12.59 7.07
N LYS A 87 -2.05 11.69 6.98
CA LYS A 87 -0.96 11.74 6.01
C LYS A 87 -0.62 10.35 5.52
N MET A 88 -0.11 10.23 4.30
CA MET A 88 0.44 8.98 3.81
C MET A 88 1.65 9.21 2.90
N CYS A 89 2.49 8.19 2.84
CA CYS A 89 3.57 8.06 1.87
C CYS A 89 3.43 6.69 1.20
N ILE A 90 3.20 6.69 -0.09
CA ILE A 90 3.05 5.47 -0.90
C ILE A 90 4.24 5.40 -1.83
N GLU A 91 5.03 4.33 -1.74
CA GLU A 91 6.00 3.98 -2.77
C GLU A 91 5.22 3.30 -3.90
N TYR A 92 5.14 3.97 -5.06
CA TYR A 92 4.40 3.44 -6.19
C TYR A 92 5.36 2.77 -7.18
N HIS A 93 4.89 1.66 -7.76
CA HIS A 93 5.63 0.85 -8.71
C HIS A 93 4.92 0.82 -10.08
N PHE A 94 5.62 0.38 -11.13
CA PHE A 94 5.08 0.16 -12.48
C PHE A 94 4.51 1.40 -13.18
N VAL A 95 4.98 2.60 -12.83
CA VAL A 95 4.41 3.86 -13.38
C VAL A 95 4.68 4.06 -14.86
N ASP A 96 5.78 3.55 -15.38
CA ASP A 96 6.13 3.65 -16.81
C ASP A 96 5.41 2.59 -17.64
N THR A 97 5.19 1.40 -17.06
CA THR A 97 4.45 0.30 -17.68
C THR A 97 2.94 0.47 -17.60
N ASN A 98 2.44 1.01 -16.49
CA ASN A 98 1.01 1.18 -16.22
C ASN A 98 0.67 2.58 -15.66
N PRO A 99 0.92 3.66 -16.40
CA PRO A 99 0.78 5.04 -15.88
C PRO A 99 -0.64 5.40 -15.46
N HIS A 100 -1.65 4.67 -15.96
CA HIS A 100 -3.04 4.88 -15.60
C HIS A 100 -3.34 4.51 -14.12
N LEU A 101 -2.56 3.59 -13.52
CA LEU A 101 -2.74 3.19 -12.12
C LEU A 101 -2.42 4.34 -11.17
N LEU A 102 -1.27 4.99 -11.34
CA LEU A 102 -0.89 6.15 -10.54
C LEU A 102 -1.89 7.30 -10.73
N LYS A 103 -2.34 7.54 -11.96
CA LYS A 103 -3.34 8.58 -12.24
C LYS A 103 -4.65 8.31 -11.51
N ALA A 104 -5.14 7.07 -11.55
CA ALA A 104 -6.38 6.67 -10.86
C ALA A 104 -6.23 6.81 -9.33
N LEU A 105 -5.08 6.40 -8.77
CA LEU A 105 -4.78 6.56 -7.35
C LEU A 105 -4.79 8.03 -6.93
N ILE A 106 -4.13 8.91 -7.68
CA ILE A 106 -4.12 10.35 -7.41
C ILE A 106 -5.55 10.89 -7.40
N GLN A 107 -6.33 10.64 -8.46
CA GLN A 107 -7.72 11.11 -8.56
C GLN A 107 -8.58 10.61 -7.39
N LYS A 108 -8.39 9.36 -6.98
CA LYS A 108 -9.10 8.79 -5.84
C LYS A 108 -8.73 9.53 -4.54
N LEU A 109 -7.45 9.74 -4.27
CA LEU A 109 -7.01 10.43 -3.05
C LEU A 109 -7.46 11.91 -3.02
N GLU A 110 -7.39 12.60 -4.15
CA GLU A 110 -7.91 13.97 -4.29
C GLU A 110 -9.41 14.04 -4.00
N SER A 111 -10.20 13.04 -4.42
CA SER A 111 -11.63 12.97 -4.12
C SER A 111 -11.93 12.84 -2.62
N TYR A 112 -10.96 12.36 -1.82
CA TYR A 112 -11.01 12.34 -0.35
C TYR A 112 -10.29 13.52 0.30
N SER A 113 -10.10 14.62 -0.44
CA SER A 113 -9.52 15.88 0.06
C SER A 113 -8.05 15.78 0.49
N PHE A 114 -7.27 14.90 -0.14
CA PHE A 114 -5.83 14.90 0.04
C PHE A 114 -5.16 15.84 -0.97
N GLU A 115 -4.21 16.64 -0.48
CA GLU A 115 -3.22 17.33 -1.31
C GLU A 115 -2.11 16.34 -1.66
N ILE A 116 -1.79 16.21 -2.96
CA ILE A 116 -0.86 15.20 -3.47
C ILE A 116 0.42 15.84 -4.00
N LYS A 117 1.55 15.24 -3.65
CA LYS A 117 2.85 15.50 -4.28
C LYS A 117 3.48 14.18 -4.69
N THR A 118 4.02 14.11 -5.90
CA THR A 118 4.73 12.93 -6.39
C THR A 118 6.18 13.25 -6.68
N ARG A 119 7.05 12.26 -6.49
CA ARG A 119 8.46 12.33 -6.84
C ARG A 119 8.91 11.01 -7.43
N LYS A 120 9.19 11.00 -8.74
CA LYS A 120 9.81 9.84 -9.39
C LYS A 120 11.26 9.72 -8.96
N ILE A 121 11.71 8.51 -8.63
CA ILE A 121 13.06 8.22 -8.12
C ILE A 121 13.87 7.41 -9.14
N LEU A 122 13.26 6.37 -9.71
CA LEU A 122 13.83 5.46 -10.69
C LEU A 122 12.83 5.22 -11.82
N PRO A 123 13.22 4.58 -12.93
CA PRO A 123 12.24 4.03 -13.86
C PRO A 123 11.23 3.16 -13.10
N ASP A 124 9.95 3.30 -13.43
CA ASP A 124 8.83 2.57 -12.82
C ASP A 124 8.59 2.78 -11.30
N ILE A 125 9.41 3.56 -10.58
CA ILE A 125 9.31 3.71 -9.11
C ILE A 125 9.33 5.18 -8.69
N GLY A 126 8.51 5.51 -7.70
CA GLY A 126 8.55 6.83 -7.06
C GLY A 126 7.73 6.88 -5.78
N PHE A 127 7.68 8.06 -5.17
CA PHE A 127 6.90 8.32 -3.97
C PHE A 127 5.72 9.26 -4.24
N LEU A 128 4.59 8.89 -3.67
CA LEU A 128 3.40 9.74 -3.56
C LEU A 128 3.24 10.13 -2.09
N TYR A 129 3.23 11.42 -1.85
CA TYR A 129 2.94 12.00 -0.53
C TYR A 129 1.55 12.61 -0.57
N ALA A 130 0.71 12.24 0.39
CA ALA A 130 -0.64 12.74 0.51
C ALA A 130 -0.85 13.32 1.91
N LYS A 131 -1.48 14.49 2.00
CA LYS A 131 -1.82 15.15 3.26
C LYS A 131 -3.27 15.61 3.19
N LYS A 132 -4.06 15.28 4.20
CA LYS A 132 -5.43 15.77 4.34
C LYS A 132 -5.41 17.30 4.48
N ASN A 133 -6.22 17.99 3.69
CA ASN A 133 -6.47 19.41 3.88
C ASN A 133 -7.22 19.61 5.21
N SER A 134 -6.76 20.59 5.98
CA SER A 134 -7.35 20.92 7.28
C SER A 134 -8.74 21.50 7.12
#